data_48d468e198fdced279221caa12d973b6
#
_entry.id   48d468e198fdced279221caa12d973b6
#
_cell.length_a   1.000
_cell.length_b   1.000
_cell.length_c   1.000
_cell.angle_alpha   90.00
_cell.angle_beta   90.00
_cell.angle_gamma   90.00
#
_symmetry.space_group_name_H-M   'P 1'
#
loop_
_entity.id
_entity.type
_entity.pdbx_description
1 polymer ?
#
loop_
_entity_poly.entity_id
_entity_poly.type
_entity_poly.pdbx_seq_one_letter_code
_entity_poly.pdbx_strand_id
1 'polypeptide(L)'
;MHKNQHRAPHLFVAAAMFVWLSFTPVLLYAEPLRIAYTSIAMVYGPLWLTKEAGIFKKHNIDPEFIYIAGGPPSLQALIAGDVAVSFTAAGATVAANLAGSDVVLLGASIDSLPFELWSIPAIKTPEQLKGTKLGVSRIGATTDFVARYLLKKWNLQPDKDVPIFQAGAGPQVFAAIRGGSVQSGVLSAGPETLRAEAEGYFKLADVSTTGLVYPFGPFAARQAFIKTQPDLVGRFVKAYVEGIPRFKSDKPVALAVLEKYTKQKTTPGTERIYEVYATKYFKRVPEATPAGIQTILEEIAATRPLPQGVAPQRFADSRFVRELASNGFVDGLYKNR
;
A
#
# COMPACT_ATOMS: atom_id res chain seq x y z
N MET A 1 36.21 -46.46 91.00
CA MET A 1 35.96 -46.89 89.68
C MET A 1 35.20 -45.76 88.97
N HIS A 2 35.95 -44.88 88.24
CA HIS A 2 35.42 -43.70 87.55
C HIS A 2 35.36 -43.92 86.08
N LYS A 3 34.17 -43.70 85.51
CA LYS A 3 34.01 -43.59 84.05
C LYS A 3 33.89 -42.12 83.62
N ASN A 4 34.88 -41.64 82.99
CA ASN A 4 34.84 -40.32 82.29
C ASN A 4 34.04 -40.40 81.03
N GLN A 5 33.04 -39.55 80.91
CA GLN A 5 32.31 -39.28 79.62
C GLN A 5 32.87 -38.03 78.97
N HIS A 6 33.46 -38.19 77.80
CA HIS A 6 33.86 -37.10 76.93
C HIS A 6 32.64 -36.66 76.12
N ARG A 7 32.24 -35.39 76.28
CA ARG A 7 31.26 -34.71 75.39
C ARG A 7 32.00 -34.13 74.18
N ALA A 8 31.56 -34.53 72.97
CA ALA A 8 31.98 -33.93 71.74
C ALA A 8 31.07 -32.72 71.42
N PRO A 9 31.61 -31.60 70.87
CA PRO A 9 30.78 -30.45 70.42
C PRO A 9 30.24 -30.72 69.03
N HIS A 10 28.91 -30.50 68.82
CA HIS A 10 28.24 -30.49 67.57
C HIS A 10 28.54 -29.20 66.77
N LEU A 11 29.32 -29.31 65.69
CA LEU A 11 29.42 -28.25 64.74
C LEU A 11 28.17 -28.20 63.86
N PHE A 12 27.36 -27.14 63.96
CA PHE A 12 26.31 -26.81 63.00
C PHE A 12 26.96 -26.13 61.80
N VAL A 13 27.06 -26.86 60.66
CA VAL A 13 27.40 -26.29 59.35
C VAL A 13 26.10 -25.79 58.74
N ALA A 14 25.88 -24.47 58.76
CA ALA A 14 24.81 -23.81 58.02
C ALA A 14 25.22 -23.72 56.55
N ALA A 15 24.65 -24.61 55.69
CA ALA A 15 24.79 -24.55 54.26
C ALA A 15 23.91 -23.40 53.71
N ALA A 16 24.51 -22.23 53.42
CA ALA A 16 23.84 -21.16 52.72
C ALA A 16 23.68 -21.56 51.22
N MET A 17 22.50 -21.98 50.84
CA MET A 17 22.11 -22.26 49.46
C MET A 17 21.90 -20.97 48.73
N PHE A 18 22.93 -20.48 48.00
CA PHE A 18 22.81 -19.35 47.06
C PHE A 18 22.03 -19.80 45.83
N VAL A 19 20.73 -19.46 45.79
CA VAL A 19 19.92 -19.62 44.58
C VAL A 19 20.31 -18.52 43.59
N TRP A 20 21.15 -18.88 42.64
CA TRP A 20 21.39 -18.04 41.45
C TRP A 20 20.14 -18.06 40.59
N LEU A 21 19.28 -17.05 40.69
CA LEU A 21 18.29 -16.76 39.66
C LEU A 21 19.03 -16.32 38.41
N SER A 22 19.22 -17.28 37.48
CA SER A 22 19.66 -16.99 36.13
C SER A 22 18.57 -16.18 35.43
N PHE A 23 18.70 -14.86 35.45
CA PHE A 23 17.93 -13.98 34.56
C PHE A 23 18.42 -14.28 33.13
N THR A 24 17.83 -15.28 32.47
CA THR A 24 17.94 -15.42 31.03
C THR A 24 17.15 -14.26 30.42
N PRO A 25 17.79 -13.33 29.68
CA PRO A 25 17.03 -12.34 28.95
C PRO A 25 16.15 -13.12 27.96
N VAL A 26 14.84 -13.12 28.17
CA VAL A 26 13.88 -13.52 27.15
C VAL A 26 14.08 -12.51 26.04
N LEU A 27 14.82 -12.91 25.01
CA LEU A 27 14.83 -12.21 23.73
C LEU A 27 13.37 -12.25 23.25
N LEU A 28 12.62 -11.18 23.52
CA LEU A 28 11.32 -10.95 22.91
C LEU A 28 11.60 -10.84 21.40
N TYR A 29 11.55 -11.96 20.70
CA TYR A 29 11.46 -11.95 19.24
C TYR A 29 10.12 -11.27 18.95
N ALA A 30 10.18 -10.02 18.50
CA ALA A 30 8.99 -9.36 18.01
C ALA A 30 8.43 -10.20 16.88
N GLU A 31 7.18 -10.65 17.00
CA GLU A 31 6.52 -11.33 15.90
C GLU A 31 6.59 -10.46 14.64
N PRO A 32 6.93 -11.06 13.48
CA PRO A 32 7.10 -10.28 12.27
C PRO A 32 5.77 -9.59 11.90
N LEU A 33 5.84 -8.29 11.64
CA LEU A 33 4.69 -7.54 11.13
C LEU A 33 4.45 -7.90 9.68
N ARG A 34 3.42 -8.69 9.40
CA ARG A 34 3.03 -9.08 8.04
C ARG A 34 2.36 -7.92 7.32
N ILE A 35 2.97 -7.51 6.22
CA ILE A 35 2.53 -6.37 5.41
C ILE A 35 2.30 -6.84 3.98
N ALA A 36 1.04 -6.79 3.52
CA ALA A 36 0.72 -7.12 2.14
C ALA A 36 0.86 -5.93 1.20
N TYR A 37 1.27 -6.20 -0.06
CA TYR A 37 1.26 -5.24 -1.16
C TYR A 37 0.78 -5.91 -2.45
N THR A 38 0.22 -5.14 -3.40
CA THR A 38 -0.68 -5.69 -4.42
C THR A 38 -0.15 -5.68 -5.85
N SER A 39 0.98 -5.02 -6.10
CA SER A 39 1.62 -5.01 -7.42
C SER A 39 3.12 -4.74 -7.32
N ILE A 40 3.84 -5.09 -8.38
CA ILE A 40 5.25 -4.73 -8.54
C ILE A 40 5.29 -3.42 -9.33
N ALA A 41 5.10 -2.29 -8.62
CA ALA A 41 4.97 -0.98 -9.24
C ALA A 41 5.63 0.12 -8.40
N MET A 42 5.98 1.23 -9.05
CA MET A 42 6.69 2.39 -8.48
C MET A 42 6.06 2.91 -7.17
N VAL A 43 4.75 2.83 -7.04
CA VAL A 43 4.00 3.30 -5.84
C VAL A 43 4.46 2.60 -4.55
N TYR A 44 5.02 1.38 -4.63
CA TYR A 44 5.56 0.64 -3.48
C TYR A 44 7.04 0.91 -3.21
N GLY A 45 7.69 1.73 -4.04
CA GLY A 45 9.10 2.09 -3.86
C GLY A 45 9.43 2.59 -2.46
N PRO A 46 8.67 3.54 -1.87
CA PRO A 46 8.90 3.97 -0.49
C PRO A 46 8.75 2.85 0.54
N LEU A 47 7.79 1.92 0.38
CA LEU A 47 7.62 0.77 1.27
C LEU A 47 8.84 -0.14 1.24
N TRP A 48 9.29 -0.49 0.03
CA TRP A 48 10.46 -1.35 -0.14
C TRP A 48 11.73 -0.68 0.38
N LEU A 49 11.93 0.61 0.07
CA LEU A 49 13.07 1.37 0.57
C LEU A 49 13.05 1.46 2.10
N THR A 50 11.91 1.65 2.73
CA THR A 50 11.78 1.68 4.19
C THR A 50 12.33 0.41 4.82
N LYS A 51 12.11 -0.76 4.20
CA LYS A 51 12.69 -2.04 4.63
C LYS A 51 14.19 -2.10 4.37
N GLU A 52 14.62 -1.85 3.13
CA GLU A 52 16.01 -2.01 2.69
C GLU A 52 16.96 -1.03 3.39
N ALA A 53 16.51 0.19 3.68
CA ALA A 53 17.25 1.18 4.44
C ALA A 53 17.24 0.93 5.97
N GLY A 54 16.64 -0.17 6.43
CA GLY A 54 16.59 -0.51 7.86
C GLY A 54 15.70 0.39 8.69
N ILE A 55 14.85 1.24 8.08
CA ILE A 55 14.02 2.20 8.80
C ILE A 55 12.97 1.47 9.65
N PHE A 56 12.39 0.36 9.19
CA PHE A 56 11.51 -0.44 10.02
C PHE A 56 12.21 -0.97 11.28
N LYS A 57 13.44 -1.47 11.14
CA LYS A 57 14.25 -1.94 12.29
C LYS A 57 14.57 -0.81 13.27
N LYS A 58 14.88 0.39 12.76
CA LYS A 58 15.05 1.61 13.58
C LYS A 58 13.83 1.89 14.46
N HIS A 59 12.64 1.54 13.99
CA HIS A 59 11.37 1.69 14.73
C HIS A 59 10.93 0.40 15.43
N ASN A 60 11.85 -0.55 15.68
CA ASN A 60 11.57 -1.85 16.33
C ASN A 60 10.44 -2.64 15.64
N ILE A 61 10.50 -2.72 14.32
CA ILE A 61 9.60 -3.51 13.49
C ILE A 61 10.43 -4.48 12.65
N ASP A 62 10.06 -5.76 12.66
CA ASP A 62 10.55 -6.75 11.71
C ASP A 62 9.47 -6.97 10.63
N PRO A 63 9.62 -6.39 9.41
CA PRO A 63 8.58 -6.47 8.40
C PRO A 63 8.68 -7.75 7.58
N GLU A 64 7.62 -8.53 7.53
CA GLU A 64 7.42 -9.60 6.56
C GLU A 64 6.55 -9.11 5.40
N PHE A 65 7.14 -8.99 4.21
CA PHE A 65 6.42 -8.52 3.03
C PHE A 65 5.77 -9.68 2.27
N ILE A 66 4.46 -9.60 2.04
CA ILE A 66 3.67 -10.60 1.34
C ILE A 66 3.09 -9.97 0.07
N TYR A 67 3.50 -10.49 -1.08
CA TYR A 67 2.93 -10.09 -2.37
C TYR A 67 1.62 -10.84 -2.62
N ILE A 68 0.51 -10.10 -2.73
CA ILE A 68 -0.82 -10.64 -3.06
C ILE A 68 -1.37 -9.83 -4.24
N ALA A 69 -1.32 -10.41 -5.44
CA ALA A 69 -1.73 -9.70 -6.66
C ALA A 69 -3.18 -9.21 -6.61
N GLY A 70 -3.36 -7.87 -6.70
CA GLY A 70 -4.66 -7.20 -6.76
C GLY A 70 -5.24 -6.83 -5.39
N GLY A 71 -5.92 -5.68 -5.34
CA GLY A 71 -6.47 -5.11 -4.11
C GLY A 71 -7.49 -6.00 -3.39
N PRO A 72 -8.51 -6.55 -4.05
CA PRO A 72 -9.53 -7.36 -3.38
C PRO A 72 -8.97 -8.59 -2.66
N PRO A 73 -8.08 -9.45 -3.24
CA PRO A 73 -7.48 -10.57 -2.51
C PRO A 73 -6.64 -10.14 -1.32
N SER A 74 -5.86 -9.06 -1.46
CA SER A 74 -5.06 -8.51 -0.37
C SER A 74 -5.93 -7.98 0.78
N LEU A 75 -7.08 -7.39 0.45
CA LEU A 75 -8.07 -6.98 1.44
C LEU A 75 -8.70 -8.17 2.16
N GLN A 76 -8.98 -9.27 1.47
CA GLN A 76 -9.49 -10.49 2.12
C GLN A 76 -8.48 -11.06 3.13
N ALA A 77 -7.19 -11.09 2.79
CA ALA A 77 -6.13 -11.50 3.73
C ALA A 77 -6.07 -10.57 4.96
N LEU A 78 -6.28 -9.25 4.77
CA LEU A 78 -6.37 -8.30 5.88
C LEU A 78 -7.58 -8.57 6.77
N ILE A 79 -8.76 -8.79 6.18
CA ILE A 79 -10.01 -9.09 6.91
C ILE A 79 -9.87 -10.39 7.70
N ALA A 80 -9.28 -11.43 7.09
CA ALA A 80 -9.02 -12.70 7.74
C ALA A 80 -7.99 -12.61 8.89
N GLY A 81 -7.14 -11.58 8.88
CA GLY A 81 -6.06 -11.41 9.87
C GLY A 81 -4.76 -12.10 9.50
N ASP A 82 -4.64 -12.61 8.27
CA ASP A 82 -3.41 -13.22 7.76
C ASP A 82 -2.28 -12.19 7.64
N VAL A 83 -2.64 -10.92 7.45
CA VAL A 83 -1.73 -9.77 7.45
C VAL A 83 -2.25 -8.68 8.39
N ALA A 84 -1.34 -7.96 9.03
CA ALA A 84 -1.67 -6.88 9.96
C ALA A 84 -1.94 -5.55 9.25
N VAL A 85 -1.20 -5.29 8.18
CA VAL A 85 -1.32 -4.11 7.33
C VAL A 85 -1.38 -4.55 5.86
N SER A 86 -2.23 -3.90 5.08
CA SER A 86 -2.32 -4.15 3.64
C SER A 86 -2.29 -2.84 2.85
N PHE A 87 -1.38 -2.77 1.88
CA PHE A 87 -1.44 -1.79 0.81
C PHE A 87 -2.41 -2.33 -0.25
N THR A 88 -3.68 -1.97 -0.13
CA THR A 88 -4.79 -2.52 -0.90
C THR A 88 -5.43 -1.46 -1.82
N ALA A 89 -6.62 -1.72 -2.35
CA ALA A 89 -7.40 -0.74 -3.10
C ALA A 89 -8.31 0.07 -2.17
N ALA A 90 -8.25 1.39 -2.21
CA ALA A 90 -9.07 2.25 -1.36
C ALA A 90 -10.58 2.01 -1.56
N GLY A 91 -11.02 1.91 -2.83
CA GLY A 91 -12.43 1.63 -3.14
C GLY A 91 -12.91 0.29 -2.56
N ALA A 92 -12.09 -0.77 -2.63
CA ALA A 92 -12.43 -2.06 -2.05
C ALA A 92 -12.51 -1.97 -0.50
N THR A 93 -11.60 -1.21 0.13
CA THR A 93 -11.60 -1.00 1.59
C THR A 93 -12.86 -0.26 2.04
N VAL A 94 -13.24 0.83 1.36
CA VAL A 94 -14.48 1.57 1.63
C VAL A 94 -15.72 0.68 1.43
N ALA A 95 -15.75 -0.09 0.34
CA ALA A 95 -16.86 -1.00 0.06
C ALA A 95 -17.00 -2.10 1.11
N ALA A 96 -15.89 -2.68 1.59
CA ALA A 96 -15.89 -3.69 2.66
C ALA A 96 -16.35 -3.09 3.99
N ASN A 97 -15.93 -1.87 4.34
CA ASN A 97 -16.39 -1.18 5.55
C ASN A 97 -17.89 -0.89 5.49
N LEU A 98 -18.42 -0.45 4.35
CA LEU A 98 -19.87 -0.29 4.12
C LEU A 98 -20.63 -1.61 4.29
N ALA A 99 -19.99 -2.74 3.97
CA ALA A 99 -20.55 -4.07 4.14
C ALA A 99 -20.38 -4.63 5.58
N GLY A 100 -19.86 -3.84 6.51
CA GLY A 100 -19.74 -4.21 7.92
C GLY A 100 -18.35 -4.71 8.35
N SER A 101 -17.35 -4.72 7.47
CA SER A 101 -15.99 -5.03 7.86
C SER A 101 -15.39 -3.90 8.72
N ASP A 102 -14.48 -4.26 9.64
CA ASP A 102 -13.81 -3.32 10.54
C ASP A 102 -12.52 -2.69 9.95
N VAL A 103 -12.29 -2.85 8.65
CA VAL A 103 -11.11 -2.29 7.98
C VAL A 103 -11.24 -0.79 7.76
N VAL A 104 -10.13 -0.06 7.98
CA VAL A 104 -10.03 1.39 7.72
C VAL A 104 -8.69 1.72 7.09
N LEU A 105 -8.65 2.83 6.34
CA LEU A 105 -7.43 3.40 5.81
C LEU A 105 -6.64 4.08 6.94
N LEU A 106 -5.35 3.78 7.06
CA LEU A 106 -4.42 4.50 7.95
C LEU A 106 -3.82 5.73 7.24
N GLY A 107 -3.76 5.67 5.91
CA GLY A 107 -3.23 6.73 5.06
C GLY A 107 -3.21 6.34 3.60
N ALA A 108 -2.68 7.26 2.77
CA ALA A 108 -2.45 7.04 1.33
C ALA A 108 -1.25 7.85 0.86
N SER A 109 -0.35 7.22 0.10
CA SER A 109 0.92 7.82 -0.32
C SER A 109 0.75 8.92 -1.37
N ILE A 110 -0.33 8.84 -2.15
CA ILE A 110 -0.65 9.67 -3.30
C ILE A 110 -2.14 10.03 -3.22
N ASP A 111 -2.54 11.21 -3.69
CA ASP A 111 -3.94 11.67 -3.72
C ASP A 111 -4.49 11.88 -5.14
N SER A 112 -3.81 11.35 -6.12
CA SER A 112 -4.22 11.31 -7.53
C SER A 112 -4.02 9.91 -8.09
N LEU A 113 -4.49 9.65 -9.30
CA LEU A 113 -4.35 8.34 -9.93
C LEU A 113 -3.32 8.42 -11.06
N PRO A 114 -2.10 7.92 -10.87
CA PRO A 114 -1.07 7.84 -11.92
C PRO A 114 -1.36 6.68 -12.88
N PHE A 115 -2.52 6.72 -13.51
CA PHE A 115 -2.97 5.73 -14.47
C PHE A 115 -3.25 6.37 -15.82
N GLU A 116 -2.97 5.61 -16.86
CA GLU A 116 -3.23 5.97 -18.25
C GLU A 116 -4.11 4.88 -18.89
N LEU A 117 -5.03 5.30 -19.76
CA LEU A 117 -5.76 4.38 -20.63
C LEU A 117 -5.10 4.37 -21.99
N TRP A 118 -4.62 3.20 -22.37
CA TRP A 118 -3.95 2.95 -23.65
C TRP A 118 -4.80 2.06 -24.54
N SER A 119 -4.72 2.28 -25.85
CA SER A 119 -5.46 1.54 -26.87
C SER A 119 -4.56 1.14 -28.04
N ILE A 120 -5.04 0.19 -28.83
CA ILE A 120 -4.44 -0.11 -30.14
C ILE A 120 -4.42 1.14 -31.03
N PRO A 121 -3.49 1.26 -32.01
CA PRO A 121 -3.31 2.46 -32.83
C PRO A 121 -4.55 2.88 -33.60
N ALA A 122 -5.48 1.95 -33.89
CA ALA A 122 -6.72 2.20 -34.59
C ALA A 122 -7.77 2.97 -33.77
N ILE A 123 -7.65 2.96 -32.41
CA ILE A 123 -8.59 3.62 -31.50
C ILE A 123 -7.92 4.87 -30.96
N LYS A 124 -8.39 6.04 -31.38
CA LYS A 124 -7.81 7.35 -31.02
C LYS A 124 -8.77 8.28 -30.31
N THR A 125 -10.04 7.90 -30.21
CA THR A 125 -11.06 8.67 -29.49
C THR A 125 -11.85 7.75 -28.55
N PRO A 126 -12.44 8.31 -27.48
CA PRO A 126 -13.26 7.53 -26.55
C PRO A 126 -14.44 6.82 -27.21
N GLU A 127 -15.07 7.45 -28.20
CA GLU A 127 -16.26 6.90 -28.88
C GLU A 127 -15.94 5.60 -29.62
N GLN A 128 -14.72 5.46 -30.10
CA GLN A 128 -14.24 4.25 -30.80
C GLN A 128 -14.06 3.05 -29.86
N LEU A 129 -14.12 3.25 -28.54
CA LEU A 129 -14.12 2.16 -27.58
C LEU A 129 -15.43 1.35 -27.59
N LYS A 130 -16.53 1.93 -28.09
CA LYS A 130 -17.82 1.27 -28.10
C LYS A 130 -17.77 -0.05 -28.88
N GLY A 131 -18.24 -1.14 -28.26
CA GLY A 131 -18.19 -2.49 -28.82
C GLY A 131 -16.82 -3.18 -28.72
N THR A 132 -15.80 -2.51 -28.16
CA THR A 132 -14.48 -3.10 -27.92
C THR A 132 -14.33 -3.55 -26.48
N LYS A 133 -13.24 -4.27 -26.17
CA LYS A 133 -12.93 -4.81 -24.84
C LYS A 133 -11.84 -3.98 -24.16
N LEU A 134 -12.04 -3.71 -22.86
CA LEU A 134 -11.08 -2.97 -22.03
C LEU A 134 -10.50 -3.88 -20.95
N GLY A 135 -9.17 -3.96 -20.87
CA GLY A 135 -8.45 -4.76 -19.88
C GLY A 135 -8.14 -3.97 -18.60
N VAL A 136 -8.40 -4.61 -17.45
CA VAL A 136 -8.02 -4.12 -16.12
C VAL A 136 -7.29 -5.20 -15.32
N SER A 137 -6.63 -4.83 -14.22
CA SER A 137 -5.92 -5.84 -13.43
C SER A 137 -6.86 -6.84 -12.76
N ARG A 138 -7.85 -6.34 -12.04
CA ARG A 138 -8.94 -7.11 -11.40
C ARG A 138 -10.19 -6.24 -11.31
N ILE A 139 -11.34 -6.89 -11.36
CA ILE A 139 -12.60 -6.23 -11.02
C ILE A 139 -12.58 -5.81 -9.54
N GLY A 140 -13.01 -4.57 -9.27
CA GLY A 140 -12.97 -3.96 -7.93
C GLY A 140 -11.57 -3.43 -7.52
N ALA A 141 -10.53 -3.56 -8.35
CA ALA A 141 -9.25 -2.90 -8.14
C ALA A 141 -9.26 -1.45 -8.65
N THR A 142 -8.19 -0.67 -8.34
CA THR A 142 -8.09 0.73 -8.78
C THR A 142 -8.14 0.87 -10.32
N THR A 143 -7.62 -0.09 -11.07
CA THR A 143 -7.70 -0.08 -12.55
C THR A 143 -9.13 -0.23 -13.07
N ASP A 144 -9.96 -1.01 -12.39
CA ASP A 144 -11.39 -1.14 -12.70
C ASP A 144 -12.14 0.17 -12.38
N PHE A 145 -11.86 0.78 -11.23
CA PHE A 145 -12.36 2.12 -10.91
C PHE A 145 -12.00 3.13 -12.01
N VAL A 146 -10.74 3.18 -12.41
CA VAL A 146 -10.26 4.10 -13.48
C VAL A 146 -10.99 3.86 -14.78
N ALA A 147 -11.14 2.61 -15.20
CA ALA A 147 -11.85 2.26 -16.43
C ALA A 147 -13.31 2.78 -16.37
N ARG A 148 -14.03 2.47 -15.29
CA ARG A 148 -15.43 2.90 -15.10
C ARG A 148 -15.57 4.42 -15.03
N TYR A 149 -14.66 5.08 -14.31
CA TYR A 149 -14.63 6.54 -14.21
C TYR A 149 -14.46 7.19 -15.59
N LEU A 150 -13.48 6.77 -16.39
CA LEU A 150 -13.23 7.31 -17.72
C LEU A 150 -14.40 7.03 -18.67
N LEU A 151 -14.93 5.81 -18.69
CA LEU A 151 -16.06 5.46 -19.53
C LEU A 151 -17.28 6.33 -19.21
N LYS A 152 -17.63 6.48 -17.93
CA LYS A 152 -18.73 7.37 -17.51
C LYS A 152 -18.49 8.82 -17.89
N LYS A 153 -17.27 9.33 -17.72
CA LYS A 153 -16.88 10.68 -18.12
C LYS A 153 -17.08 10.93 -19.62
N TRP A 154 -16.97 9.88 -20.43
CA TRP A 154 -17.18 9.91 -21.89
C TRP A 154 -18.60 9.49 -22.31
N ASN A 155 -19.55 9.40 -21.38
CA ASN A 155 -20.92 8.95 -21.61
C ASN A 155 -21.01 7.53 -22.21
N LEU A 156 -20.01 6.66 -21.95
CA LEU A 156 -20.02 5.25 -22.29
C LEU A 156 -20.44 4.43 -21.04
N GLN A 157 -21.32 3.46 -21.24
CA GLN A 157 -21.78 2.61 -20.16
C GLN A 157 -20.80 1.46 -19.95
N PRO A 158 -20.12 1.38 -18.76
CA PRO A 158 -19.28 0.24 -18.42
C PRO A 158 -20.07 -1.08 -18.53
N ASP A 159 -19.40 -2.12 -19.01
CA ASP A 159 -19.92 -3.48 -19.22
C ASP A 159 -21.02 -3.61 -20.32
N LYS A 160 -21.67 -2.52 -20.70
CA LYS A 160 -22.68 -2.50 -21.78
C LYS A 160 -22.10 -2.00 -23.10
N ASP A 161 -21.57 -0.76 -23.13
CA ASP A 161 -20.94 -0.22 -24.34
C ASP A 161 -19.51 -0.72 -24.50
N VAL A 162 -18.80 -0.91 -23.38
CA VAL A 162 -17.41 -1.38 -23.33
C VAL A 162 -17.27 -2.45 -22.25
N PRO A 163 -17.28 -3.74 -22.63
CA PRO A 163 -17.01 -4.83 -21.70
C PRO A 163 -15.64 -4.70 -21.03
N ILE A 164 -15.60 -4.84 -19.71
CA ILE A 164 -14.37 -4.77 -18.92
C ILE A 164 -13.91 -6.18 -18.56
N PHE A 165 -12.64 -6.48 -18.88
CA PHE A 165 -12.05 -7.80 -18.66
C PHE A 165 -10.91 -7.77 -17.66
N GLN A 166 -10.90 -8.75 -16.76
CA GLN A 166 -9.76 -8.97 -15.87
C GLN A 166 -8.63 -9.64 -16.64
N ALA A 167 -7.51 -8.93 -16.82
CA ALA A 167 -6.36 -9.39 -17.62
C ALA A 167 -5.10 -9.70 -16.77
N GLY A 168 -5.10 -9.37 -15.46
CA GLY A 168 -3.95 -9.55 -14.57
C GLY A 168 -3.19 -8.26 -14.29
N ALA A 169 -1.96 -8.35 -13.79
CA ALA A 169 -1.12 -7.17 -13.49
C ALA A 169 -0.78 -6.37 -14.77
N GLY A 170 -0.14 -5.20 -14.62
CA GLY A 170 0.20 -4.31 -15.74
C GLY A 170 0.83 -5.01 -16.96
N PRO A 171 1.88 -5.86 -16.77
CA PRO A 171 2.46 -6.62 -17.89
C PRO A 171 1.47 -7.50 -18.64
N GLN A 172 0.54 -8.16 -17.92
CA GLN A 172 -0.50 -9.01 -18.52
C GLN A 172 -1.57 -8.18 -19.24
N VAL A 173 -1.97 -7.02 -18.68
CA VAL A 173 -2.89 -6.08 -19.38
C VAL A 173 -2.26 -5.63 -20.69
N PHE A 174 -0.99 -5.22 -20.67
CA PHE A 174 -0.30 -4.81 -21.87
C PHE A 174 -0.14 -5.96 -22.89
N ALA A 175 0.19 -7.17 -22.40
CA ALA A 175 0.25 -8.36 -23.24
C ALA A 175 -1.12 -8.69 -23.88
N ALA A 176 -2.22 -8.50 -23.16
CA ALA A 176 -3.58 -8.69 -23.68
C ALA A 176 -3.93 -7.67 -24.77
N ILE A 177 -3.47 -6.42 -24.65
CA ILE A 177 -3.63 -5.41 -25.71
C ILE A 177 -2.82 -5.83 -26.95
N ARG A 178 -1.54 -6.18 -26.77
CA ARG A 178 -0.65 -6.63 -27.86
C ARG A 178 -1.16 -7.87 -28.58
N GLY A 179 -1.72 -8.82 -27.83
CA GLY A 179 -2.28 -10.06 -28.36
C GLY A 179 -3.69 -9.93 -28.92
N GLY A 180 -4.30 -8.72 -28.87
CA GLY A 180 -5.65 -8.47 -29.40
C GLY A 180 -6.80 -9.03 -28.57
N SER A 181 -6.52 -9.60 -27.37
CA SER A 181 -7.57 -10.13 -26.49
C SER A 181 -8.46 -9.01 -25.94
N VAL A 182 -7.88 -7.81 -25.76
CA VAL A 182 -8.57 -6.55 -25.49
C VAL A 182 -8.02 -5.47 -26.41
N GLN A 183 -8.79 -4.43 -26.73
CA GLN A 183 -8.37 -3.35 -27.62
C GLN A 183 -7.85 -2.14 -26.86
N SER A 184 -8.10 -2.07 -25.57
CA SER A 184 -7.61 -1.02 -24.69
C SER A 184 -7.35 -1.58 -23.29
N GLY A 185 -6.63 -0.83 -22.46
CA GLY A 185 -6.38 -1.22 -21.08
C GLY A 185 -5.87 -0.09 -20.20
N VAL A 186 -6.12 -0.21 -18.90
CA VAL A 186 -5.63 0.73 -17.92
C VAL A 186 -4.29 0.25 -17.39
N LEU A 187 -3.26 1.07 -17.56
CA LEU A 187 -1.89 0.84 -17.12
C LEU A 187 -1.50 1.90 -16.07
N SER A 188 -0.77 1.50 -15.05
CA SER A 188 -0.10 2.44 -14.16
C SER A 188 1.06 3.12 -14.93
N ALA A 189 1.27 4.42 -14.73
CA ALA A 189 2.43 5.11 -15.26
C ALA A 189 3.72 4.37 -14.85
N GLY A 190 4.40 3.74 -15.79
CA GLY A 190 5.47 2.80 -15.52
C GLY A 190 6.11 2.22 -16.81
N PRO A 191 6.84 1.12 -16.67
CA PRO A 191 7.52 0.48 -17.80
C PRO A 191 6.58 0.11 -18.96
N GLU A 192 5.36 -0.33 -18.63
CA GLU A 192 4.36 -0.74 -19.64
C GLU A 192 3.85 0.44 -20.46
N THR A 193 3.67 1.62 -19.85
CA THR A 193 3.23 2.81 -20.58
C THR A 193 4.34 3.36 -21.49
N LEU A 194 5.61 3.28 -21.06
CA LEU A 194 6.76 3.62 -21.89
C LEU A 194 6.87 2.67 -23.09
N ARG A 195 6.63 1.38 -22.87
CA ARG A 195 6.64 0.39 -23.93
C ARG A 195 5.47 0.62 -24.90
N ALA A 196 4.27 0.88 -24.38
CA ALA A 196 3.10 1.19 -25.20
C ALA A 196 3.37 2.41 -26.10
N GLU A 197 3.97 3.46 -25.56
CA GLU A 197 4.39 4.64 -26.33
C GLU A 197 5.40 4.28 -27.43
N ALA A 198 6.46 3.55 -27.07
CA ALA A 198 7.52 3.14 -27.99
C ALA A 198 7.03 2.19 -29.11
N GLU A 199 6.04 1.35 -28.83
CA GLU A 199 5.43 0.42 -29.80
C GLU A 199 4.27 1.07 -30.59
N GLY A 200 4.00 2.38 -30.42
CA GLY A 200 3.03 3.14 -31.21
C GLY A 200 1.56 2.95 -30.80
N TYR A 201 1.30 2.43 -29.60
CA TYR A 201 -0.04 2.43 -29.03
C TYR A 201 -0.50 3.85 -28.71
N PHE A 202 -1.80 4.07 -28.62
CA PHE A 202 -2.37 5.40 -28.44
C PHE A 202 -2.81 5.63 -26.98
N LYS A 203 -2.34 6.73 -26.37
CA LYS A 203 -2.77 7.14 -25.04
C LYS A 203 -4.07 7.93 -25.12
N LEU A 204 -5.19 7.29 -24.75
CA LEU A 204 -6.52 7.92 -24.76
C LEU A 204 -6.72 8.88 -23.60
N ALA A 205 -6.14 8.58 -22.41
CA ALA A 205 -6.25 9.44 -21.24
C ALA A 205 -5.06 9.29 -20.30
N ASP A 206 -4.73 10.40 -19.61
CA ASP A 206 -3.91 10.45 -18.40
C ASP A 206 -4.80 10.91 -17.24
N VAL A 207 -5.13 10.01 -16.32
CA VAL A 207 -6.05 10.28 -15.22
C VAL A 207 -5.47 11.27 -14.21
N SER A 208 -4.14 11.35 -14.09
CA SER A 208 -3.47 12.30 -13.20
C SER A 208 -3.72 13.77 -13.56
N THR A 209 -4.17 14.04 -14.78
CA THR A 209 -4.47 15.39 -15.29
C THR A 209 -5.95 15.77 -15.17
N THR A 210 -6.80 14.86 -14.69
CA THR A 210 -8.26 15.07 -14.67
C THR A 210 -8.75 15.90 -13.47
N GLY A 211 -7.88 16.20 -12.50
CA GLY A 211 -8.24 16.85 -11.25
C GLY A 211 -8.91 15.91 -10.22
N LEU A 212 -9.00 14.61 -10.53
CA LEU A 212 -9.60 13.62 -9.63
C LEU A 212 -8.74 13.44 -8.38
N VAL A 213 -9.31 13.70 -7.20
CA VAL A 213 -8.68 13.38 -5.92
C VAL A 213 -9.07 11.97 -5.52
N TYR A 214 -8.06 11.11 -5.33
CA TYR A 214 -8.29 9.69 -4.98
C TYR A 214 -7.14 9.16 -4.12
N PRO A 215 -7.40 8.48 -2.98
CA PRO A 215 -6.34 7.91 -2.14
C PRO A 215 -5.70 6.70 -2.85
N PHE A 216 -4.52 6.90 -3.43
CA PHE A 216 -3.76 5.86 -4.12
C PHE A 216 -2.52 5.45 -3.32
N GLY A 217 -2.14 4.16 -3.45
CA GLY A 217 -1.15 3.55 -2.56
C GLY A 217 -1.60 3.62 -1.08
N PRO A 218 -2.88 3.33 -0.78
CA PRO A 218 -3.38 3.37 0.57
C PRO A 218 -2.84 2.20 1.37
N PHE A 219 -2.64 2.42 2.66
CA PHE A 219 -2.36 1.38 3.63
C PHE A 219 -3.47 1.33 4.66
N ALA A 220 -3.93 0.12 4.94
CA ALA A 220 -5.12 -0.16 5.73
C ALA A 220 -4.83 -1.18 6.82
N ALA A 221 -5.61 -1.13 7.90
CA ALA A 221 -5.59 -2.09 8.98
C ALA A 221 -7.01 -2.35 9.50
N ARG A 222 -7.19 -3.42 10.28
CA ARG A 222 -8.44 -3.64 11.01
C ARG A 222 -8.52 -2.74 12.24
N GLN A 223 -9.67 -2.20 12.54
CA GLN A 223 -9.86 -1.40 13.77
C GLN A 223 -9.56 -2.21 15.04
N ALA A 224 -9.88 -3.50 15.05
CA ALA A 224 -9.51 -4.40 16.16
C ALA A 224 -7.99 -4.42 16.38
N PHE A 225 -7.19 -4.55 15.31
CA PHE A 225 -5.73 -4.50 15.40
C PHE A 225 -5.23 -3.12 15.88
N ILE A 226 -5.78 -2.03 15.36
CA ILE A 226 -5.43 -0.66 15.78
C ILE A 226 -5.70 -0.46 17.30
N LYS A 227 -6.80 -1.00 17.80
CA LYS A 227 -7.17 -0.91 19.24
C LYS A 227 -6.27 -1.74 20.15
N THR A 228 -5.87 -2.92 19.70
CA THR A 228 -5.05 -3.84 20.52
C THR A 228 -3.57 -3.55 20.44
N GLN A 229 -3.09 -2.95 19.35
CA GLN A 229 -1.68 -2.69 19.06
C GLN A 229 -1.42 -1.24 18.58
N PRO A 230 -1.94 -0.20 19.27
CA PRO A 230 -1.85 1.18 18.79
C PRO A 230 -0.39 1.65 18.64
N ASP A 231 0.51 1.24 19.55
CA ASP A 231 1.93 1.60 19.48
C ASP A 231 2.63 0.99 18.28
N LEU A 232 2.31 -0.27 17.94
CA LEU A 232 2.87 -0.95 16.78
C LEU A 232 2.40 -0.28 15.47
N VAL A 233 1.11 0.07 15.39
CA VAL A 233 0.54 0.81 14.26
C VAL A 233 1.19 2.19 14.14
N GLY A 234 1.37 2.92 15.24
CA GLY A 234 2.05 4.22 15.28
C GLY A 234 3.49 4.12 14.79
N ARG A 235 4.25 3.11 15.25
CA ARG A 235 5.63 2.86 14.79
C ARG A 235 5.70 2.50 13.31
N PHE A 236 4.75 1.68 12.83
CA PHE A 236 4.64 1.35 11.40
C PHE A 236 4.41 2.60 10.56
N VAL A 237 3.41 3.41 10.91
CA VAL A 237 3.10 4.66 10.18
C VAL A 237 4.32 5.60 10.21
N LYS A 238 4.97 5.76 11.37
CA LYS A 238 6.16 6.60 11.52
C LYS A 238 7.31 6.13 10.63
N ALA A 239 7.61 4.83 10.62
CA ALA A 239 8.65 4.24 9.77
C ALA A 239 8.34 4.47 8.27
N TYR A 240 7.11 4.22 7.85
CA TYR A 240 6.71 4.42 6.46
C TYR A 240 6.76 5.90 6.05
N VAL A 241 6.28 6.81 6.89
CA VAL A 241 6.35 8.27 6.67
C VAL A 241 7.81 8.74 6.55
N GLU A 242 8.74 8.17 7.33
CA GLU A 242 10.19 8.47 7.24
C GLU A 242 10.79 7.93 5.92
N GLY A 243 10.30 6.81 5.41
CA GLY A 243 10.77 6.21 4.16
C GLY A 243 10.44 7.04 2.91
N ILE A 244 9.32 7.76 2.91
CA ILE A 244 8.89 8.57 1.75
C ILE A 244 9.92 9.63 1.36
N PRO A 245 10.37 10.57 2.24
CA PRO A 245 11.37 11.55 1.86
C PRO A 245 12.72 10.92 1.52
N ARG A 246 13.08 9.80 2.14
CA ARG A 246 14.31 9.06 1.76
C ARG A 246 14.22 8.54 0.34
N PHE A 247 13.08 7.95 -0.05
CA PHE A 247 12.83 7.52 -1.44
C PHE A 247 12.89 8.70 -2.42
N LYS A 248 12.35 9.87 -2.05
CA LYS A 248 12.30 11.05 -2.91
C LYS A 248 13.68 11.70 -3.12
N SER A 249 14.58 11.66 -2.12
CA SER A 249 15.84 12.41 -2.14
C SER A 249 17.08 11.57 -2.48
N ASP A 250 17.03 10.26 -2.31
CA ASP A 250 18.16 9.36 -2.55
C ASP A 250 17.90 8.50 -3.79
N LYS A 251 18.00 9.16 -4.98
CA LYS A 251 17.72 8.52 -6.27
C LYS A 251 18.53 7.24 -6.50
N PRO A 252 19.86 7.19 -6.23
CA PRO A 252 20.63 5.97 -6.44
C PRO A 252 20.11 4.79 -5.62
N VAL A 253 19.84 5.00 -4.33
CA VAL A 253 19.29 3.96 -3.44
C VAL A 253 17.88 3.57 -3.86
N ALA A 254 17.03 4.54 -4.21
CA ALA A 254 15.67 4.28 -4.66
C ALA A 254 15.64 3.42 -5.93
N LEU A 255 16.47 3.72 -6.92
CA LEU A 255 16.59 2.96 -8.16
C LEU A 255 17.13 1.54 -7.91
N ALA A 256 18.14 1.37 -7.07
CA ALA A 256 18.67 0.06 -6.70
C ALA A 256 17.59 -0.81 -6.00
N VAL A 257 16.80 -0.21 -5.13
CA VAL A 257 15.65 -0.88 -4.49
C VAL A 257 14.59 -1.26 -5.52
N LEU A 258 14.25 -0.37 -6.44
CA LEU A 258 13.31 -0.66 -7.52
C LEU A 258 13.80 -1.83 -8.37
N GLU A 259 15.05 -1.85 -8.80
CA GLU A 259 15.63 -2.99 -9.55
C GLU A 259 15.52 -4.32 -8.77
N LYS A 260 15.82 -4.28 -7.47
CA LYS A 260 15.74 -5.46 -6.60
C LYS A 260 14.34 -6.07 -6.61
N TYR A 261 13.30 -5.25 -6.47
CA TYR A 261 11.92 -5.73 -6.33
C TYR A 261 11.22 -5.96 -7.69
N THR A 262 11.50 -5.14 -8.68
CA THR A 262 10.89 -5.29 -10.02
C THR A 262 11.59 -6.35 -10.87
N LYS A 263 12.83 -6.72 -10.51
CA LYS A 263 13.72 -7.58 -11.31
C LYS A 263 14.02 -7.00 -12.71
N GLN A 264 13.90 -5.70 -12.85
CA GLN A 264 14.17 -4.97 -14.10
C GLN A 264 15.31 -3.98 -13.87
N LYS A 265 16.24 -3.92 -14.83
CA LYS A 265 17.32 -2.93 -14.82
C LYS A 265 16.76 -1.53 -15.00
N THR A 266 17.39 -0.57 -14.32
CA THR A 266 17.10 0.86 -14.52
C THR A 266 17.41 1.26 -15.97
N THR A 267 16.49 2.01 -16.56
CA THR A 267 16.61 2.62 -17.88
C THR A 267 16.34 4.11 -17.77
N PRO A 268 16.75 4.94 -18.74
CA PRO A 268 16.39 6.36 -18.74
C PRO A 268 14.88 6.61 -18.60
N GLY A 269 14.05 5.69 -19.15
CA GLY A 269 12.60 5.75 -19.00
C GLY A 269 12.13 5.51 -17.56
N THR A 270 12.66 4.48 -16.88
CA THR A 270 12.32 4.22 -15.48
C THR A 270 12.83 5.31 -14.55
N GLU A 271 13.98 5.93 -14.85
CA GLU A 271 14.45 7.11 -14.11
C GLU A 271 13.47 8.29 -14.24
N ARG A 272 13.02 8.59 -15.46
CA ARG A 272 12.03 9.65 -15.70
C ARG A 272 10.75 9.40 -14.90
N ILE A 273 10.25 8.16 -14.86
CA ILE A 273 9.08 7.80 -14.07
C ILE A 273 9.34 7.97 -12.57
N TYR A 274 10.50 7.51 -12.08
CA TYR A 274 10.90 7.74 -10.70
C TYR A 274 10.85 9.23 -10.34
N GLU A 275 11.42 10.11 -11.17
CA GLU A 275 11.42 11.55 -10.94
C GLU A 275 10.01 12.12 -10.85
N VAL A 276 9.11 11.71 -11.74
CA VAL A 276 7.70 12.12 -11.69
C VAL A 276 7.04 11.67 -10.38
N TYR A 277 7.25 10.41 -9.96
CA TYR A 277 6.71 9.93 -8.68
C TYR A 277 7.30 10.66 -7.48
N ALA A 278 8.61 10.86 -7.46
CA ALA A 278 9.32 11.51 -6.36
C ALA A 278 8.94 12.99 -6.22
N THR A 279 8.76 13.71 -7.33
CA THR A 279 8.51 15.16 -7.31
C THR A 279 7.02 15.52 -7.29
N LYS A 280 6.19 14.80 -8.05
CA LYS A 280 4.79 15.15 -8.29
C LYS A 280 3.81 14.33 -7.44
N TYR A 281 4.01 13.00 -7.32
CA TYR A 281 2.96 12.14 -6.79
C TYR A 281 3.08 11.90 -5.28
N PHE A 282 4.25 11.49 -4.77
CA PHE A 282 4.37 11.18 -3.35
C PHE A 282 4.21 12.40 -2.47
N LYS A 283 3.21 12.34 -1.60
CA LYS A 283 2.90 13.40 -0.64
C LYS A 283 3.93 13.47 0.48
N ARG A 284 4.11 14.68 1.05
CA ARG A 284 4.88 14.84 2.30
C ARG A 284 4.15 14.20 3.48
N VAL A 285 2.83 14.37 3.54
CA VAL A 285 1.94 13.81 4.56
C VAL A 285 1.01 12.83 3.87
N PRO A 286 1.20 11.51 4.04
CA PRO A 286 0.42 10.50 3.31
C PRO A 286 -0.95 10.26 3.96
N GLU A 287 -1.76 11.28 4.05
CA GLU A 287 -3.11 11.21 4.61
C GLU A 287 -4.12 10.72 3.56
N ALA A 288 -5.01 9.79 3.95
CA ALA A 288 -6.20 9.46 3.18
C ALA A 288 -7.25 10.57 3.43
N THR A 289 -7.33 11.52 2.51
CA THR A 289 -8.15 12.73 2.70
C THR A 289 -9.65 12.44 2.60
N PRO A 290 -10.49 13.16 3.37
CA PRO A 290 -11.95 13.06 3.23
C PRO A 290 -12.43 13.30 1.79
N ALA A 291 -11.82 14.25 1.06
CA ALA A 291 -12.17 14.54 -0.32
C ALA A 291 -11.93 13.33 -1.25
N GLY A 292 -10.80 12.65 -1.10
CA GLY A 292 -10.52 11.43 -1.89
C GLY A 292 -11.44 10.27 -1.54
N ILE A 293 -11.82 10.13 -0.27
CA ILE A 293 -12.81 9.11 0.15
C ILE A 293 -14.20 9.47 -0.38
N GLN A 294 -14.57 10.75 -0.41
CA GLN A 294 -15.82 11.21 -0.98
C GLN A 294 -15.96 10.81 -2.46
N THR A 295 -14.89 10.93 -3.25
CA THR A 295 -14.86 10.44 -4.64
C THR A 295 -15.23 8.96 -4.74
N ILE A 296 -14.71 8.13 -3.83
CA ILE A 296 -15.04 6.70 -3.78
C ILE A 296 -16.51 6.48 -3.42
N LEU A 297 -17.03 7.22 -2.46
CA LEU A 297 -18.44 7.13 -2.05
C LEU A 297 -19.38 7.52 -3.18
N GLU A 298 -19.07 8.57 -3.94
CA GLU A 298 -19.83 8.99 -5.12
C GLU A 298 -19.87 7.90 -6.20
N GLU A 299 -18.75 7.24 -6.46
CA GLU A 299 -18.69 6.12 -7.41
C GLU A 299 -19.52 4.92 -6.92
N ILE A 300 -19.46 4.60 -5.63
CA ILE A 300 -20.30 3.55 -5.05
C ILE A 300 -21.77 3.93 -5.13
N ALA A 301 -22.13 5.18 -4.81
CA ALA A 301 -23.48 5.70 -4.87
C ALA A 301 -24.10 5.61 -6.27
N ALA A 302 -23.28 5.72 -7.31
CA ALA A 302 -23.73 5.59 -8.69
C ALA A 302 -24.20 4.16 -9.07
N THR A 303 -23.87 3.16 -8.27
CA THR A 303 -24.20 1.75 -8.53
C THR A 303 -25.11 1.13 -7.47
N ARG A 304 -25.13 1.67 -6.25
CA ARG A 304 -25.97 1.21 -5.14
C ARG A 304 -26.22 2.34 -4.13
N PRO A 305 -27.39 2.36 -3.45
CA PRO A 305 -27.66 3.32 -2.40
C PRO A 305 -26.63 3.24 -1.26
N LEU A 306 -26.18 4.41 -0.77
CA LEU A 306 -25.39 4.47 0.44
C LEU A 306 -26.31 4.52 1.68
N PRO A 307 -25.88 4.00 2.84
CA PRO A 307 -26.56 4.22 4.11
C PRO A 307 -26.70 5.72 4.40
N GLN A 308 -27.81 6.10 5.04
CA GLN A 308 -28.05 7.48 5.41
C GLN A 308 -26.97 8.01 6.40
N GLY A 309 -26.49 9.23 6.18
CA GLY A 309 -25.52 9.86 7.08
C GLY A 309 -24.10 9.33 7.00
N VAL A 310 -23.74 8.59 5.95
CA VAL A 310 -22.37 8.13 5.74
C VAL A 310 -21.43 9.31 5.48
N ALA A 311 -20.44 9.47 6.37
CA ALA A 311 -19.41 10.49 6.23
C ALA A 311 -18.05 9.88 5.85
N PRO A 312 -17.23 10.54 5.00
CA PRO A 312 -15.92 10.04 4.57
C PRO A 312 -14.97 9.69 5.72
N GLN A 313 -15.06 10.40 6.83
CA GLN A 313 -14.20 10.21 8.02
C GLN A 313 -14.32 8.82 8.64
N ARG A 314 -15.44 8.14 8.44
CA ARG A 314 -15.67 6.77 8.93
C ARG A 314 -14.65 5.77 8.38
N PHE A 315 -14.13 6.01 7.18
CA PHE A 315 -13.34 5.03 6.42
C PHE A 315 -11.83 5.18 6.61
N ALA A 316 -11.38 6.19 7.40
CA ALA A 316 -9.97 6.39 7.66
C ALA A 316 -9.70 6.70 9.15
N ASP A 317 -8.66 6.10 9.68
CA ASP A 317 -8.05 6.48 10.95
C ASP A 317 -6.70 7.17 10.69
N SER A 318 -6.77 8.44 10.26
CA SER A 318 -5.59 9.23 9.90
C SER A 318 -4.89 9.87 11.12
N ARG A 319 -5.29 9.57 12.37
CA ARG A 319 -4.72 10.20 13.58
C ARG A 319 -3.20 10.06 13.65
N PHE A 320 -2.66 8.88 13.32
CA PHE A 320 -1.21 8.64 13.38
C PHE A 320 -0.43 9.51 12.38
N VAL A 321 -0.95 9.67 11.16
CA VAL A 321 -0.34 10.54 10.14
C VAL A 321 -0.44 12.02 10.54
N ARG A 322 -1.61 12.44 11.04
CA ARG A 322 -1.84 13.83 11.49
C ARG A 322 -0.98 14.21 12.68
N GLU A 323 -0.80 13.30 13.64
CA GLU A 323 0.08 13.51 14.79
C GLU A 323 1.53 13.76 14.34
N LEU A 324 2.05 12.94 13.42
CA LEU A 324 3.40 13.13 12.86
C LEU A 324 3.54 14.45 12.11
N ALA A 325 2.50 14.93 11.48
CA ALA A 325 2.49 16.24 10.81
C ALA A 325 2.44 17.38 11.83
N SER A 326 1.58 17.31 12.84
CA SER A 326 1.36 18.37 13.83
C SER A 326 2.49 18.52 14.83
N ASN A 327 3.19 17.44 15.20
CA ASN A 327 4.32 17.47 16.14
C ASN A 327 5.67 17.85 15.50
N GLY A 328 5.66 18.21 14.19
CA GLY A 328 6.86 18.65 13.46
C GLY A 328 7.77 17.52 12.97
N PHE A 329 7.42 16.24 13.22
CA PHE A 329 8.24 15.11 12.75
C PHE A 329 8.42 15.13 11.23
N VAL A 330 7.33 15.29 10.49
CA VAL A 330 7.37 15.36 9.01
C VAL A 330 8.25 16.53 8.55
N ASP A 331 8.10 17.72 9.14
CA ASP A 331 8.90 18.88 8.76
C ASP A 331 10.39 18.66 9.02
N GLY A 332 10.74 18.00 10.13
CA GLY A 332 12.11 17.62 10.45
C GLY A 332 12.74 16.73 9.38
N LEU A 333 11.97 15.82 8.77
CA LEU A 333 12.46 14.92 7.72
C LEU A 333 12.84 15.64 6.41
N TYR A 334 12.33 16.84 6.17
CA TYR A 334 12.57 17.62 4.94
C TYR A 334 13.50 18.83 5.14
N LYS A 335 13.86 19.20 6.38
CA LYS A 335 14.71 20.38 6.66
C LYS A 335 16.18 20.19 6.25
N ASN A 336 16.64 18.96 6.19
CA ASN A 336 18.06 18.63 5.95
C ASN A 336 18.28 17.91 4.61
N ARG A 337 17.43 18.17 3.62
CA ARG A 337 17.48 17.47 2.32
C ARG A 337 17.30 18.43 1.16
#